data_2a61ff17e7d6af967f88ac53026bf67a
#
_entry.id   2a61ff17e7d6af967f88ac53026bf67a
#
_cell.length_a   1.000
_cell.length_b   1.000
_cell.length_c   1.000
_cell.angle_alpha   90.00
_cell.angle_beta   90.00
_cell.angle_gamma   90.00
#
_symmetry.space_group_name_H-M   'P 1'
#
loop_
_entity.id
_entity.type
_entity.pdbx_description
1 polymer ?
#
loop_
_entity_poly.entity_id
_entity_poly.type
_entity_poly.pdbx_seq_one_letter_code
_entity_poly.pdbx_strand_id
1 'polypeptide(L)'
;MKQAIDQIFKLSDNNTTIKREFLAGFTTFITMAYIIFVNPQIMSESGMDQGAIFVGTCLAASIACLFMGLFANWPVGLAPGMGLNAFFTYTVVGQMGYPWEVALGAVFLAGILFFIMSVTSLRRWMIDSIPLNLRIAMGSGVGLFIGFIGLKSGGIIVSNNATLLGLGDFSSYETFLSALGFLLISVLAVRKVPGAIIIGVLGVTLAALLLNLIEFQGVVAYPPSLAPTLMKLDILGAFDIAMISVIMSFLFVNLFDTTGTLLGVASRAGLVDKDGNVSNLDKALKVDSSASILGTFFGCSPVTSYVESSAGVEAGGKTGLTSVTVGFLFLLSIFFSPLAAMVPAYATSGALIYVAILMLSGMENLNWKKLSDLLPALIIIVMIPLTFSIADGIALGFLSYITLKVGSGEFNKITSGAWFLTLVFLTK
;
A
#
# COMPACT_ATOMS: atom_id res chain seq x y z
N MET A 1 -8.52 -23.03 26.85
CA MET A 1 -8.12 -21.88 26.03
C MET A 1 -6.84 -22.12 25.23
N LYS A 2 -5.69 -22.49 25.85
CA LYS A 2 -4.43 -22.78 25.11
C LYS A 2 -4.59 -23.86 24.04
N GLN A 3 -5.25 -24.98 24.35
CA GLN A 3 -5.48 -26.06 23.38
C GLN A 3 -6.35 -25.62 22.20
N ALA A 4 -7.41 -24.82 22.44
CA ALA A 4 -8.24 -24.32 21.36
C ALA A 4 -7.47 -23.36 20.42
N ILE A 5 -6.63 -22.49 20.97
CA ILE A 5 -5.77 -21.61 20.16
C ILE A 5 -4.76 -22.44 19.33
N ASP A 6 -4.16 -23.47 19.93
CA ASP A 6 -3.23 -24.36 19.24
C ASP A 6 -3.91 -25.13 18.09
N GLN A 7 -5.15 -25.59 18.28
CA GLN A 7 -5.93 -26.27 17.25
C GLN A 7 -6.26 -25.36 16.06
N ILE A 8 -6.62 -24.08 16.33
CA ILE A 8 -6.96 -23.12 15.29
C ILE A 8 -5.73 -22.72 14.48
N PHE A 9 -4.65 -22.33 15.16
CA PHE A 9 -3.47 -21.76 14.53
C PHE A 9 -2.33 -22.74 14.28
N LYS A 10 -2.46 -24.00 14.75
CA LYS A 10 -1.43 -25.07 14.60
C LYS A 10 -0.07 -24.63 15.13
N LEU A 11 -0.05 -24.06 16.34
CA LEU A 11 1.16 -23.51 16.93
C LEU A 11 2.23 -24.57 17.14
N SER A 12 1.83 -25.74 17.64
CA SER A 12 2.72 -26.88 17.89
C SER A 12 3.33 -27.40 16.59
N ASP A 13 2.54 -27.51 15.52
CA ASP A 13 2.99 -27.96 14.19
C ASP A 13 4.03 -26.99 13.59
N ASN A 14 3.89 -25.70 13.88
CA ASN A 14 4.79 -24.64 13.39
C ASN A 14 5.95 -24.32 14.33
N ASN A 15 6.14 -25.11 15.42
CA ASN A 15 7.19 -24.88 16.42
C ASN A 15 7.21 -23.42 16.95
N THR A 16 6.04 -22.90 17.32
CA THR A 16 5.88 -21.55 17.86
C THR A 16 5.05 -21.57 19.16
N THR A 17 4.88 -20.43 19.78
CA THR A 17 4.13 -20.27 21.04
C THR A 17 3.25 -19.02 20.98
N ILE A 18 2.17 -18.98 21.77
CA ILE A 18 1.28 -17.82 21.88
C ILE A 18 2.06 -16.53 22.17
N LYS A 19 3.03 -16.59 23.12
CA LYS A 19 3.86 -15.42 23.47
C LYS A 19 4.68 -14.91 22.28
N ARG A 20 5.26 -15.84 21.51
CA ARG A 20 6.08 -15.49 20.33
C ARG A 20 5.25 -14.90 19.22
N GLU A 21 4.08 -15.48 18.95
CA GLU A 21 3.14 -14.96 17.94
C GLU A 21 2.59 -13.58 18.31
N PHE A 22 2.27 -13.36 19.60
CA PHE A 22 1.85 -12.06 20.10
C PHE A 22 2.94 -11.01 19.96
N LEU A 23 4.18 -11.33 20.33
CA LEU A 23 5.32 -10.42 20.15
C LEU A 23 5.54 -10.09 18.66
N ALA A 24 5.46 -11.08 17.80
CA ALA A 24 5.57 -10.93 16.37
C ALA A 24 4.45 -10.03 15.80
N GLY A 25 3.21 -10.24 16.24
CA GLY A 25 2.07 -9.39 15.85
C GLY A 25 2.22 -7.95 16.33
N PHE A 26 2.70 -7.76 17.56
CA PHE A 26 3.02 -6.43 18.07
C PHE A 26 4.12 -5.76 17.24
N THR A 27 5.18 -6.51 16.88
CA THR A 27 6.26 -6.01 16.02
C THR A 27 5.74 -5.63 14.64
N THR A 28 4.91 -6.46 13.99
CA THR A 28 4.26 -6.13 12.73
C THR A 28 3.40 -4.87 12.87
N PHE A 29 2.58 -4.78 13.92
CA PHE A 29 1.72 -3.62 14.13
C PHE A 29 2.51 -2.33 14.23
N ILE A 30 3.55 -2.25 15.08
CA ILE A 30 4.32 -1.02 15.24
C ILE A 30 5.10 -0.61 13.98
N THR A 31 5.42 -1.57 13.10
CA THR A 31 6.10 -1.26 11.82
C THR A 31 5.14 -0.71 10.76
N MET A 32 3.86 -1.07 10.82
CA MET A 32 2.85 -0.61 9.86
C MET A 32 1.85 0.40 10.44
N ALA A 33 1.89 0.70 11.74
CA ALA A 33 0.93 1.58 12.42
C ALA A 33 0.94 3.03 11.91
N TYR A 34 1.99 3.47 11.22
CA TYR A 34 2.04 4.79 10.60
C TYR A 34 0.89 5.02 9.59
N ILE A 35 0.30 3.95 9.03
CA ILE A 35 -0.84 4.05 8.12
C ILE A 35 -2.07 4.67 8.76
N ILE A 36 -2.19 4.55 10.08
CA ILE A 36 -3.27 5.15 10.88
C ILE A 36 -3.27 6.68 10.74
N PHE A 37 -2.10 7.27 10.50
CA PHE A 37 -1.90 8.71 10.29
C PHE A 37 -1.90 9.06 8.81
N VAL A 38 -1.14 8.32 8.01
CA VAL A 38 -0.89 8.63 6.59
C VAL A 38 -2.15 8.46 5.74
N ASN A 39 -2.93 7.37 5.93
CA ASN A 39 -4.09 7.14 5.08
C ASN A 39 -5.18 8.22 5.26
N PRO A 40 -5.58 8.62 6.50
CA PRO A 40 -6.53 9.70 6.68
C PRO A 40 -6.04 11.04 6.15
N GLN A 41 -4.75 11.35 6.25
CA GLN A 41 -4.20 12.60 5.71
C GLN A 41 -4.31 12.65 4.19
N ILE A 42 -3.86 11.60 3.50
CA ILE A 42 -3.91 11.56 2.03
C ILE A 42 -5.36 11.56 1.54
N MET A 43 -6.21 10.70 2.09
CA MET A 43 -7.58 10.55 1.63
C MET A 43 -8.45 11.79 1.93
N SER A 44 -8.17 12.53 3.00
CA SER A 44 -8.91 13.76 3.32
C SER A 44 -8.71 14.87 2.30
N GLU A 45 -7.59 14.88 1.58
CA GLU A 45 -7.36 15.83 0.47
C GLU A 45 -8.33 15.62 -0.71
N SER A 46 -9.03 14.46 -0.77
CA SER A 46 -10.13 14.23 -1.72
C SER A 46 -11.48 14.82 -1.29
N GLY A 47 -11.53 15.51 -0.15
CA GLY A 47 -12.77 16.07 0.43
C GLY A 47 -13.52 15.13 1.37
N MET A 48 -12.98 13.96 1.66
CA MET A 48 -13.54 13.03 2.64
C MET A 48 -13.27 13.49 4.09
N ASP A 49 -14.16 13.16 5.03
CA ASP A 49 -13.97 13.46 6.45
C ASP A 49 -12.81 12.66 7.04
N GLN A 50 -11.80 13.37 7.57
CA GLN A 50 -10.56 12.76 8.07
C GLN A 50 -10.82 11.83 9.26
N GLY A 51 -11.73 12.19 10.16
CA GLY A 51 -12.07 11.37 11.33
C GLY A 51 -12.77 10.08 10.92
N ALA A 52 -13.68 10.13 9.95
CA ALA A 52 -14.35 8.95 9.42
C ALA A 52 -13.37 8.02 8.70
N ILE A 53 -12.43 8.56 7.90
CA ILE A 53 -11.38 7.77 7.24
C ILE A 53 -10.45 7.11 8.28
N PHE A 54 -10.10 7.81 9.36
CA PHE A 54 -9.28 7.25 10.44
C PHE A 54 -9.96 6.01 11.04
N VAL A 55 -11.24 6.12 11.41
CA VAL A 55 -12.00 4.97 11.93
C VAL A 55 -12.14 3.87 10.89
N GLY A 56 -12.45 4.24 9.64
CA GLY A 56 -12.54 3.31 8.51
C GLY A 56 -11.24 2.55 8.27
N THR A 57 -10.09 3.25 8.32
CA THR A 57 -8.76 2.64 8.19
C THR A 57 -8.51 1.59 9.28
N CYS A 58 -8.77 1.94 10.53
CA CYS A 58 -8.58 1.02 11.66
C CYS A 58 -9.50 -0.20 11.56
N LEU A 59 -10.79 0.00 11.21
CA LEU A 59 -11.75 -1.09 11.05
C LEU A 59 -11.41 -2.00 9.87
N ALA A 60 -11.11 -1.42 8.71
CA ALA A 60 -10.76 -2.18 7.51
C ALA A 60 -9.50 -3.03 7.75
N ALA A 61 -8.45 -2.43 8.33
CA ALA A 61 -7.22 -3.14 8.68
C ALA A 61 -7.47 -4.23 9.74
N SER A 62 -8.25 -3.94 10.77
CA SER A 62 -8.60 -4.91 11.80
C SER A 62 -9.31 -6.14 11.22
N ILE A 63 -10.39 -5.92 10.46
CA ILE A 63 -11.19 -7.00 9.87
C ILE A 63 -10.33 -7.81 8.89
N ALA A 64 -9.56 -7.14 8.03
CA ALA A 64 -8.68 -7.80 7.08
C ALA A 64 -7.62 -8.69 7.76
N CYS A 65 -6.96 -8.18 8.80
CA CYS A 65 -5.98 -8.94 9.58
C CYS A 65 -6.62 -10.12 10.34
N LEU A 66 -7.81 -9.94 10.91
CA LEU A 66 -8.55 -11.04 11.56
C LEU A 66 -8.89 -12.14 10.55
N PHE A 67 -9.35 -11.76 9.35
CA PHE A 67 -9.64 -12.74 8.29
C PHE A 67 -8.37 -13.42 7.80
N MET A 68 -7.27 -12.70 7.61
CA MET A 68 -5.98 -13.29 7.21
C MET A 68 -5.50 -14.31 8.24
N GLY A 69 -5.59 -13.98 9.52
CA GLY A 69 -5.19 -14.88 10.59
C GLY A 69 -6.08 -16.12 10.73
N LEU A 70 -7.42 -15.94 10.67
CA LEU A 70 -8.37 -17.02 10.94
C LEU A 70 -8.58 -17.95 9.75
N PHE A 71 -8.65 -17.42 8.51
CA PHE A 71 -8.95 -18.22 7.31
C PHE A 71 -7.71 -18.72 6.57
N ALA A 72 -6.69 -17.88 6.42
CA ALA A 72 -5.47 -18.26 5.73
C ALA A 72 -4.41 -18.85 6.67
N ASN A 73 -4.47 -18.52 7.96
CA ASN A 73 -3.47 -18.84 8.97
C ASN A 73 -2.07 -18.30 8.60
N TRP A 74 -2.02 -17.05 8.12
CA TRP A 74 -0.80 -16.38 7.69
C TRP A 74 -0.38 -15.25 8.63
N PRO A 75 0.92 -15.07 8.89
CA PRO A 75 1.44 -14.00 9.76
C PRO A 75 1.59 -12.68 8.99
N VAL A 76 0.53 -12.22 8.33
CA VAL A 76 0.54 -11.03 7.47
C VAL A 76 -0.47 -9.99 7.93
N GLY A 77 0.01 -8.76 8.15
CA GLY A 77 -0.85 -7.60 8.39
C GLY A 77 -1.35 -7.00 7.06
N LEU A 78 -2.59 -6.56 7.07
CA LEU A 78 -3.26 -5.88 5.96
C LEU A 78 -3.76 -4.51 6.40
N ALA A 79 -3.64 -3.54 5.49
CA ALA A 79 -4.17 -2.19 5.68
C ALA A 79 -4.35 -1.50 4.32
N PRO A 80 -4.98 -0.29 4.24
CA PRO A 80 -5.07 0.46 2.98
C PRO A 80 -3.71 0.71 2.34
N GLY A 81 -3.58 0.42 1.03
CA GLY A 81 -2.34 0.54 0.29
C GLY A 81 -1.98 1.98 -0.01
N MET A 82 -0.78 2.43 0.38
CA MET A 82 -0.38 3.84 0.26
C MET A 82 -0.28 4.36 -1.17
N GLY A 83 0.21 3.56 -2.12
CA GLY A 83 0.25 3.96 -3.52
C GLY A 83 -1.13 4.09 -4.12
N LEU A 84 -2.05 3.25 -3.69
CA LEU A 84 -3.42 3.21 -4.18
C LEU A 84 -4.28 4.34 -3.59
N ASN A 85 -4.06 4.73 -2.32
CA ASN A 85 -4.73 5.90 -1.73
C ASN A 85 -4.25 7.21 -2.37
N ALA A 86 -2.96 7.32 -2.69
CA ALA A 86 -2.42 8.45 -3.41
C ALA A 86 -2.97 8.56 -4.84
N PHE A 87 -3.08 7.45 -5.57
CA PHE A 87 -3.71 7.40 -6.89
C PHE A 87 -5.19 7.78 -6.81
N PHE A 88 -5.91 7.26 -5.83
CA PHE A 88 -7.30 7.63 -5.53
C PHE A 88 -7.44 9.14 -5.38
N THR A 89 -6.67 9.74 -4.47
CA THR A 89 -6.82 11.14 -4.07
C THR A 89 -6.32 12.10 -5.14
N TYR A 90 -5.09 11.92 -5.61
CA TYR A 90 -4.46 12.91 -6.47
C TYR A 90 -4.80 12.74 -7.95
N THR A 91 -4.94 11.49 -8.41
CA THR A 91 -5.24 11.24 -9.82
C THR A 91 -6.74 11.22 -10.07
N VAL A 92 -7.47 10.31 -9.42
CA VAL A 92 -8.88 10.10 -9.75
C VAL A 92 -9.74 11.28 -9.32
N VAL A 93 -9.59 11.71 -8.06
CA VAL A 93 -10.37 12.84 -7.54
C VAL A 93 -9.75 14.16 -7.96
N GLY A 94 -8.43 14.36 -7.75
CA GLY A 94 -7.76 15.64 -7.96
C GLY A 94 -7.60 16.04 -9.43
N GLN A 95 -7.07 15.15 -10.29
CA GLN A 95 -6.79 15.48 -11.70
C GLN A 95 -7.97 15.19 -12.61
N MET A 96 -8.62 14.01 -12.47
CA MET A 96 -9.74 13.62 -13.31
C MET A 96 -11.05 14.29 -12.89
N GLY A 97 -11.13 14.84 -11.65
CA GLY A 97 -12.28 15.60 -11.16
C GLY A 97 -13.49 14.75 -10.78
N TYR A 98 -13.32 13.43 -10.60
CA TYR A 98 -14.42 12.58 -10.15
C TYR A 98 -14.69 12.76 -8.66
N PRO A 99 -15.98 12.69 -8.22
CA PRO A 99 -16.32 12.60 -6.82
C PRO A 99 -15.64 11.40 -6.15
N TRP A 100 -15.27 11.54 -4.89
CA TRP A 100 -14.61 10.45 -4.16
C TRP A 100 -15.51 9.22 -4.00
N GLU A 101 -16.82 9.38 -4.00
CA GLU A 101 -17.81 8.29 -3.99
C GLU A 101 -17.67 7.41 -5.26
N VAL A 102 -17.48 8.04 -6.42
CA VAL A 102 -17.25 7.35 -7.69
C VAL A 102 -15.90 6.64 -7.68
N ALA A 103 -14.88 7.28 -7.14
CA ALA A 103 -13.56 6.66 -6.97
C ALA A 103 -13.62 5.42 -6.04
N LEU A 104 -14.42 5.46 -4.94
CA LEU A 104 -14.70 4.28 -4.12
C LEU A 104 -15.45 3.19 -4.88
N GLY A 105 -16.39 3.56 -5.74
CA GLY A 105 -17.07 2.65 -6.66
C GLY A 105 -16.09 1.92 -7.57
N ALA A 106 -15.09 2.63 -8.12
CA ALA A 106 -14.03 2.02 -8.93
C ALA A 106 -13.15 1.06 -8.14
N VAL A 107 -12.77 1.41 -6.90
CA VAL A 107 -12.04 0.52 -5.99
C VAL A 107 -12.85 -0.75 -5.70
N PHE A 108 -14.14 -0.62 -5.46
CA PHE A 108 -15.05 -1.73 -5.23
C PHE A 108 -15.10 -2.68 -6.43
N LEU A 109 -15.26 -2.15 -7.66
CA LEU A 109 -15.26 -2.94 -8.89
C LEU A 109 -13.90 -3.63 -9.13
N ALA A 110 -12.80 -2.92 -8.90
CA ALA A 110 -11.45 -3.50 -8.96
C ALA A 110 -11.28 -4.65 -7.93
N GLY A 111 -11.80 -4.48 -6.72
CA GLY A 111 -11.81 -5.50 -5.67
C GLY A 111 -12.61 -6.74 -6.08
N ILE A 112 -13.80 -6.57 -6.69
CA ILE A 112 -14.61 -7.68 -7.23
C ILE A 112 -13.84 -8.42 -8.33
N LEU A 113 -13.25 -7.71 -9.28
CA LEU A 113 -12.43 -8.32 -10.33
C LEU A 113 -11.25 -9.09 -9.74
N PHE A 114 -10.57 -8.53 -8.74
CA PHE A 114 -9.48 -9.20 -8.04
C PHE A 114 -9.98 -10.47 -7.31
N PHE A 115 -11.13 -10.42 -6.67
CA PHE A 115 -11.72 -11.60 -6.03
C PHE A 115 -12.06 -12.69 -7.05
N ILE A 116 -12.70 -12.34 -8.17
CA ILE A 116 -12.99 -13.29 -9.26
C ILE A 116 -11.70 -13.93 -9.76
N MET A 117 -10.64 -13.14 -9.95
CA MET A 117 -9.33 -13.66 -10.34
C MET A 117 -8.71 -14.57 -9.27
N SER A 118 -8.92 -14.27 -7.99
CA SER A 118 -8.37 -15.07 -6.88
C SER A 118 -9.03 -16.44 -6.73
N VAL A 119 -10.29 -16.57 -7.18
CA VAL A 119 -11.03 -17.85 -7.15
C VAL A 119 -10.96 -18.63 -8.46
N THR A 120 -10.44 -18.04 -9.54
CA THR A 120 -10.34 -18.65 -10.87
C THR A 120 -8.88 -18.84 -11.30
N SER A 121 -8.65 -19.58 -12.38
CA SER A 121 -7.33 -19.73 -13.02
C SER A 121 -6.86 -18.46 -13.75
N LEU A 122 -7.71 -17.45 -13.89
CA LEU A 122 -7.44 -16.22 -14.62
C LEU A 122 -6.24 -15.45 -14.03
N ARG A 123 -6.06 -15.52 -12.71
CA ARG A 123 -4.88 -14.93 -12.03
C ARG A 123 -3.57 -15.45 -12.58
N ARG A 124 -3.43 -16.78 -12.70
CA ARG A 124 -2.20 -17.41 -13.21
C ARG A 124 -1.91 -16.93 -14.62
N TRP A 125 -2.93 -16.95 -15.47
CA TRP A 125 -2.82 -16.44 -16.84
C TRP A 125 -2.36 -14.99 -16.88
N MET A 126 -2.91 -14.13 -16.03
CA MET A 126 -2.53 -12.72 -15.98
C MET A 126 -1.10 -12.51 -15.47
N ILE A 127 -0.71 -13.17 -14.40
CA ILE A 127 0.66 -13.08 -13.86
C ILE A 127 1.66 -13.54 -14.91
N ASP A 128 1.38 -14.65 -15.59
CA ASP A 128 2.26 -15.21 -16.61
C ASP A 128 2.28 -14.36 -17.91
N SER A 129 1.21 -13.61 -18.15
CA SER A 129 1.07 -12.74 -19.33
C SER A 129 1.83 -11.43 -19.24
N ILE A 130 2.18 -10.96 -18.05
CA ILE A 130 2.88 -9.68 -17.87
C ILE A 130 4.37 -9.94 -17.62
N PRO A 131 5.27 -9.40 -18.45
CA PRO A 131 6.71 -9.52 -18.27
C PRO A 131 7.17 -9.09 -16.87
N LEU A 132 8.10 -9.84 -16.28
CA LEU A 132 8.58 -9.60 -14.92
C LEU A 132 9.08 -8.16 -14.72
N ASN A 133 9.84 -7.63 -15.69
CA ASN A 133 10.35 -6.25 -15.58
C ASN A 133 9.21 -5.22 -15.47
N LEU A 134 8.09 -5.39 -16.18
CA LEU A 134 6.95 -4.47 -16.09
C LEU A 134 6.23 -4.59 -14.75
N ARG A 135 6.13 -5.81 -14.20
CA ARG A 135 5.55 -6.02 -12.85
C ARG A 135 6.37 -5.33 -11.76
N ILE A 136 7.70 -5.50 -11.81
CA ILE A 136 8.63 -4.83 -10.89
C ILE A 136 8.53 -3.31 -11.05
N ALA A 137 8.46 -2.84 -12.30
CA ALA A 137 8.39 -1.42 -12.62
C ALA A 137 7.11 -0.76 -12.07
N MET A 138 5.97 -1.44 -12.11
CA MET A 138 4.73 -0.92 -11.52
C MET A 138 4.88 -0.67 -10.01
N GLY A 139 5.39 -1.65 -9.25
CA GLY A 139 5.64 -1.48 -7.82
C GLY A 139 6.65 -0.38 -7.52
N SER A 140 7.77 -0.35 -8.24
CA SER A 140 8.82 0.67 -8.05
C SER A 140 8.35 2.06 -8.47
N GLY A 141 7.56 2.18 -9.54
CA GLY A 141 6.97 3.45 -9.98
C GLY A 141 5.99 4.02 -8.97
N VAL A 142 5.14 3.16 -8.39
CA VAL A 142 4.25 3.53 -7.28
C VAL A 142 5.07 3.94 -6.06
N GLY A 143 6.16 3.23 -5.74
CA GLY A 143 7.07 3.62 -4.67
C GLY A 143 7.67 5.01 -4.88
N LEU A 144 8.17 5.29 -6.09
CA LEU A 144 8.71 6.61 -6.42
C LEU A 144 7.64 7.71 -6.36
N PHE A 145 6.40 7.40 -6.73
CA PHE A 145 5.25 8.30 -6.62
C PHE A 145 4.95 8.67 -5.16
N ILE A 146 4.93 7.68 -4.26
CA ILE A 146 4.75 7.91 -2.83
C ILE A 146 5.88 8.79 -2.27
N GLY A 147 7.13 8.51 -2.66
CA GLY A 147 8.28 9.32 -2.27
C GLY A 147 8.18 10.77 -2.73
N PHE A 148 7.71 10.98 -3.96
CA PHE A 148 7.47 12.32 -4.49
C PHE A 148 6.39 13.07 -3.71
N ILE A 149 5.29 12.38 -3.35
CA ILE A 149 4.25 12.94 -2.47
C ILE A 149 4.85 13.30 -1.09
N GLY A 150 5.65 12.42 -0.51
CA GLY A 150 6.34 12.69 0.74
C GLY A 150 7.23 13.92 0.67
N LEU A 151 8.04 14.06 -0.38
CA LEU A 151 8.90 15.23 -0.61
C LEU A 151 8.07 16.53 -0.75
N LYS A 152 6.93 16.46 -1.45
CA LYS A 152 6.00 17.60 -1.61
C LYS A 152 5.32 17.95 -0.29
N SER A 153 4.75 16.98 0.41
CA SER A 153 4.03 17.20 1.67
C SER A 153 4.95 17.71 2.80
N GLY A 154 6.22 17.33 2.74
CA GLY A 154 7.25 17.82 3.67
C GLY A 154 7.83 19.18 3.29
N GLY A 155 7.38 19.79 2.20
CA GLY A 155 7.92 21.07 1.72
C GLY A 155 9.38 20.99 1.23
N ILE A 156 9.96 19.78 1.08
CA ILE A 156 11.33 19.57 0.61
C ILE A 156 11.44 19.89 -0.87
N ILE A 157 10.39 19.56 -1.65
CA ILE A 157 10.25 19.93 -3.06
C ILE A 157 9.01 20.81 -3.20
N VAL A 158 9.17 21.93 -3.90
CA VAL A 158 8.12 22.92 -4.17
C VAL A 158 8.02 23.19 -5.67
N SER A 159 6.87 23.74 -6.09
CA SER A 159 6.70 24.17 -7.49
C SER A 159 7.62 25.35 -7.82
N ASN A 160 8.20 25.33 -9.02
CA ASN A 160 9.04 26.38 -9.55
C ASN A 160 8.65 26.66 -11.01
N ASN A 161 8.32 27.90 -11.35
CA ASN A 161 7.83 28.26 -12.67
C ASN A 161 8.87 28.05 -13.79
N ALA A 162 10.17 28.10 -13.47
CA ALA A 162 11.23 27.94 -14.48
C ALA A 162 11.65 26.48 -14.68
N THR A 163 11.69 25.69 -13.61
CA THR A 163 12.22 24.32 -13.61
C THR A 163 11.17 23.26 -13.28
N LEU A 164 9.90 23.64 -13.11
CA LEU A 164 8.76 22.89 -12.61
C LEU A 164 8.88 22.52 -11.13
N LEU A 165 10.06 22.12 -10.68
CA LEU A 165 10.36 21.74 -9.31
C LEU A 165 11.60 22.47 -8.81
N GLY A 166 11.59 22.84 -7.54
CA GLY A 166 12.71 23.45 -6.84
C GLY A 166 12.85 22.91 -5.43
N LEU A 167 13.97 23.22 -4.80
CA LEU A 167 14.20 22.92 -3.39
C LEU A 167 13.38 23.89 -2.54
N GLY A 168 12.73 23.37 -1.51
CA GLY A 168 11.96 24.15 -0.55
C GLY A 168 12.83 24.95 0.40
N ASP A 169 12.19 25.79 1.20
CA ASP A 169 12.86 26.64 2.20
C ASP A 169 13.12 25.85 3.49
N PHE A 170 14.36 25.47 3.72
CA PHE A 170 14.80 24.78 4.94
C PHE A 170 14.90 25.70 6.17
N SER A 171 14.69 27.01 6.02
CA SER A 171 14.56 27.92 7.14
C SER A 171 13.19 27.78 7.82
N SER A 172 12.19 27.18 7.15
CA SER A 172 10.91 26.86 7.77
C SER A 172 11.05 25.66 8.70
N TYR A 173 10.42 25.75 9.87
CA TYR A 173 10.40 24.64 10.83
C TYR A 173 9.77 23.37 10.24
N GLU A 174 8.75 23.50 9.41
CA GLU A 174 8.03 22.38 8.81
C GLU A 174 8.93 21.56 7.88
N THR A 175 9.61 22.22 6.93
CA THR A 175 10.54 21.55 6.00
C THR A 175 11.74 20.96 6.73
N PHE A 176 12.28 21.69 7.71
CA PHE A 176 13.41 21.21 8.51
C PHE A 176 13.03 19.97 9.34
N LEU A 177 11.89 20.00 10.04
CA LEU A 177 11.39 18.86 10.82
C LEU A 177 11.06 17.65 9.93
N SER A 178 10.54 17.88 8.72
CA SER A 178 10.30 16.83 7.73
C SER A 178 11.61 16.10 7.37
N ALA A 179 12.65 16.85 7.03
CA ALA A 179 13.96 16.29 6.71
C ALA A 179 14.58 15.54 7.89
N LEU A 180 14.51 16.13 9.11
CA LEU A 180 14.96 15.47 10.33
C LEU A 180 14.17 14.18 10.61
N GLY A 181 12.87 14.18 10.39
CA GLY A 181 12.02 12.99 10.53
C GLY A 181 12.48 11.85 9.61
N PHE A 182 12.74 12.14 8.36
CA PHE A 182 13.29 11.16 7.41
C PHE A 182 14.66 10.62 7.87
N LEU A 183 15.57 11.50 8.29
CA LEU A 183 16.90 11.08 8.79
C LEU A 183 16.78 10.23 10.06
N LEU A 184 15.90 10.60 10.99
CA LEU A 184 15.66 9.83 12.21
C LEU A 184 15.14 8.43 11.88
N ILE A 185 14.11 8.33 11.01
CA ILE A 185 13.58 7.04 10.52
C ILE A 185 14.70 6.21 9.91
N SER A 186 15.51 6.81 9.04
CA SER A 186 16.59 6.12 8.34
C SER A 186 17.66 5.59 9.31
N VAL A 187 18.08 6.38 10.29
CA VAL A 187 19.05 5.95 11.33
C VAL A 187 18.49 4.80 12.17
N LEU A 188 17.23 4.90 12.60
CA LEU A 188 16.58 3.85 13.39
C LEU A 188 16.41 2.56 12.58
N ALA A 189 16.08 2.68 11.30
CA ALA A 189 15.93 1.54 10.39
C ALA A 189 17.28 0.83 10.15
N VAL A 190 18.38 1.59 9.90
CA VAL A 190 19.73 1.03 9.78
C VAL A 190 20.14 0.29 11.05
N ARG A 191 19.73 0.79 12.22
CA ARG A 191 19.92 0.13 13.52
C ARG A 191 18.95 -1.03 13.78
N LYS A 192 18.08 -1.35 12.80
CA LYS A 192 17.06 -2.41 12.91
C LYS A 192 16.11 -2.24 14.11
N VAL A 193 15.82 -1.00 14.49
CA VAL A 193 14.86 -0.70 15.56
C VAL A 193 13.43 -0.98 15.04
N PRO A 194 12.69 -1.90 15.68
CA PRO A 194 11.29 -2.14 15.29
C PRO A 194 10.46 -0.86 15.46
N GLY A 195 9.59 -0.57 14.49
CA GLY A 195 8.77 0.64 14.54
C GLY A 195 9.52 1.95 14.27
N ALA A 196 10.68 1.91 13.60
CA ALA A 196 11.46 3.09 13.23
C ALA A 196 10.58 4.19 12.62
N ILE A 197 9.63 3.83 11.75
CA ILE A 197 8.74 4.77 11.07
C ILE A 197 7.84 5.49 12.07
N ILE A 198 7.12 4.75 12.93
CA ILE A 198 6.20 5.36 13.90
C ILE A 198 6.94 6.20 14.94
N ILE A 199 8.14 5.75 15.36
CA ILE A 199 9.00 6.52 16.28
C ILE A 199 9.40 7.84 15.63
N GLY A 200 9.76 7.85 14.36
CA GLY A 200 10.10 9.06 13.62
C GLY A 200 8.92 10.02 13.49
N VAL A 201 7.75 9.52 13.09
CA VAL A 201 6.51 10.31 12.97
C VAL A 201 6.14 10.94 14.30
N LEU A 202 6.08 10.15 15.37
CA LEU A 202 5.75 10.66 16.71
C LEU A 202 6.84 11.56 17.27
N GLY A 203 8.11 11.31 16.96
CA GLY A 203 9.24 12.17 17.34
C GLY A 203 9.14 13.57 16.71
N VAL A 204 8.82 13.67 15.44
CA VAL A 204 8.57 14.94 14.74
C VAL A 204 7.33 15.63 15.30
N THR A 205 6.25 14.87 15.55
CA THR A 205 5.02 15.42 16.14
C THR A 205 5.30 16.00 17.55
N LEU A 206 6.09 15.29 18.36
CA LEU A 206 6.51 15.78 19.67
C LEU A 206 7.37 17.05 19.56
N ALA A 207 8.31 17.10 18.62
CA ALA A 207 9.11 18.30 18.37
C ALA A 207 8.23 19.48 17.93
N ALA A 208 7.22 19.25 17.08
CA ALA A 208 6.25 20.27 16.68
C ALA A 208 5.43 20.79 17.87
N LEU A 209 5.02 19.92 18.79
CA LEU A 209 4.36 20.31 20.05
C LEU A 209 5.26 21.18 20.92
N LEU A 210 6.51 20.79 21.11
CA LEU A 210 7.48 21.55 21.94
C LEU A 210 7.81 22.92 21.34
N LEU A 211 7.77 23.05 20.02
CA LEU A 211 7.95 24.30 19.29
C LEU A 211 6.66 25.12 19.17
N ASN A 212 5.54 24.69 19.76
CA ASN A 212 4.21 25.30 19.65
C ASN A 212 3.71 25.50 18.21
N LEU A 213 4.09 24.59 17.30
CA LEU A 213 3.61 24.58 15.92
C LEU A 213 2.24 23.90 15.79
N ILE A 214 1.89 23.06 16.74
CA ILE A 214 0.60 22.37 16.84
C ILE A 214 0.10 22.41 18.28
N GLU A 215 -1.22 22.27 18.47
CA GLU A 215 -1.85 22.24 19.79
C GLU A 215 -2.07 20.81 20.27
N PHE A 216 -1.92 20.59 21.59
CA PHE A 216 -2.20 19.30 22.19
C PHE A 216 -3.71 19.08 22.34
N GLN A 217 -4.24 18.08 21.63
CA GLN A 217 -5.68 17.74 21.61
C GLN A 217 -6.05 16.53 22.48
N GLY A 218 -5.07 15.96 23.19
CA GLY A 218 -5.25 14.73 23.96
C GLY A 218 -4.72 13.50 23.24
N VAL A 219 -4.75 12.37 23.92
CA VAL A 219 -4.24 11.09 23.39
C VAL A 219 -5.37 10.12 23.08
N VAL A 220 -6.39 10.08 23.93
CA VAL A 220 -7.50 9.11 23.86
C VAL A 220 -8.83 9.84 23.90
N ALA A 221 -9.74 9.49 23.00
CA ALA A 221 -11.13 9.97 23.00
C ALA A 221 -12.08 8.89 22.46
N TYR A 222 -13.40 9.17 22.53
CA TYR A 222 -14.36 8.37 21.81
C TYR A 222 -14.10 8.46 20.30
N PRO A 223 -14.28 7.33 19.56
CA PRO A 223 -14.05 7.31 18.12
C PRO A 223 -14.92 8.35 17.39
N PRO A 224 -14.39 9.05 16.38
CA PRO A 224 -15.18 9.85 15.46
C PRO A 224 -16.27 9.03 14.76
N SER A 225 -17.31 9.73 14.27
CA SER A 225 -18.38 9.07 13.52
C SER A 225 -17.88 8.54 12.17
N LEU A 226 -18.19 7.30 11.85
CA LEU A 226 -17.93 6.70 10.54
C LEU A 226 -18.99 7.10 9.49
N ALA A 227 -20.13 7.65 9.90
CA ALA A 227 -21.29 7.94 9.04
C ALA A 227 -20.97 8.75 7.77
N PRO A 228 -20.03 9.72 7.76
CA PRO A 228 -19.71 10.47 6.56
C PRO A 228 -19.18 9.61 5.40
N THR A 229 -18.50 8.49 5.67
CA THR A 229 -17.88 7.66 4.64
C THR A 229 -18.50 6.26 4.51
N LEU A 230 -19.30 5.84 5.50
CA LEU A 230 -19.87 4.50 5.54
C LEU A 230 -20.84 4.27 4.38
N MET A 231 -20.57 3.26 3.57
CA MET A 231 -21.42 2.83 2.44
C MET A 231 -21.74 3.95 1.43
N LYS A 232 -20.84 4.93 1.25
CA LYS A 232 -21.05 6.09 0.36
C LYS A 232 -20.50 5.87 -1.05
N LEU A 233 -20.10 4.65 -1.41
CA LEU A 233 -19.57 4.35 -2.75
C LEU A 233 -20.66 4.50 -3.83
N ASP A 234 -20.34 5.16 -4.94
CA ASP A 234 -21.18 5.24 -6.14
C ASP A 234 -20.66 4.26 -7.20
N ILE A 235 -21.29 3.07 -7.24
CA ILE A 235 -20.93 2.02 -8.20
C ILE A 235 -21.41 2.41 -9.62
N LEU A 236 -22.56 3.07 -9.74
CA LEU A 236 -23.11 3.42 -11.06
C LEU A 236 -22.27 4.49 -11.74
N GLY A 237 -21.83 5.50 -11.01
CA GLY A 237 -20.90 6.52 -11.53
C GLY A 237 -19.56 5.94 -11.97
N ALA A 238 -19.13 4.81 -11.38
CA ALA A 238 -17.89 4.13 -11.75
C ALA A 238 -17.98 3.32 -13.07
N PHE A 239 -19.14 3.17 -13.69
CA PHE A 239 -19.30 2.55 -15.02
C PHE A 239 -19.02 3.49 -16.19
N ASP A 240 -18.39 4.64 -15.96
CA ASP A 240 -17.89 5.50 -17.03
C ASP A 240 -16.73 4.82 -17.79
N ILE A 241 -16.66 5.06 -19.10
CA ILE A 241 -15.60 4.51 -19.97
C ILE A 241 -14.21 4.92 -19.48
N ALA A 242 -14.04 6.19 -19.08
CA ALA A 242 -12.77 6.69 -18.54
C ALA A 242 -12.34 5.97 -17.23
N MET A 243 -13.31 5.47 -16.47
CA MET A 243 -13.02 4.74 -15.24
C MET A 243 -12.49 3.31 -15.48
N ILE A 244 -12.63 2.75 -16.67
CA ILE A 244 -12.10 1.41 -16.99
C ILE A 244 -10.59 1.36 -16.74
N SER A 245 -9.84 2.36 -17.21
CA SER A 245 -8.40 2.46 -17.00
C SER A 245 -8.03 2.62 -15.51
N VAL A 246 -8.86 3.34 -14.75
CA VAL A 246 -8.72 3.52 -13.29
C VAL A 246 -8.96 2.20 -12.55
N ILE A 247 -10.06 1.51 -12.84
CA ILE A 247 -10.40 0.20 -12.27
C ILE A 247 -9.28 -0.80 -12.53
N MET A 248 -8.78 -0.85 -13.78
CA MET A 248 -7.69 -1.74 -14.15
C MET A 248 -6.38 -1.37 -13.46
N SER A 249 -6.10 -0.08 -13.27
CA SER A 249 -4.92 0.37 -12.51
C SER A 249 -4.99 -0.08 -11.05
N PHE A 250 -6.13 0.12 -10.37
CA PHE A 250 -6.34 -0.39 -9.02
C PHE A 250 -6.17 -1.92 -8.96
N LEU A 251 -6.76 -2.64 -9.91
CA LEU A 251 -6.67 -4.10 -9.98
C LEU A 251 -5.23 -4.58 -10.12
N PHE A 252 -4.49 -4.06 -11.10
CA PHE A 252 -3.15 -4.56 -11.40
C PHE A 252 -2.14 -4.21 -10.33
N VAL A 253 -2.16 -2.95 -9.87
CA VAL A 253 -1.24 -2.54 -8.81
C VAL A 253 -1.50 -3.37 -7.55
N ASN A 254 -2.76 -3.52 -7.15
CA ASN A 254 -3.11 -4.32 -5.98
C ASN A 254 -2.71 -5.80 -6.16
N LEU A 255 -3.01 -6.40 -7.31
CA LEU A 255 -2.66 -7.80 -7.61
C LEU A 255 -1.16 -8.07 -7.52
N PHE A 256 -0.32 -7.19 -8.11
CA PHE A 256 1.12 -7.40 -8.13
C PHE A 256 1.78 -7.06 -6.80
N ASP A 257 1.33 -6.01 -6.14
CA ASP A 257 1.80 -5.63 -4.80
C ASP A 257 1.50 -6.74 -3.78
N THR A 258 0.24 -7.18 -3.72
CA THR A 258 -0.17 -8.31 -2.87
C THR A 258 0.61 -9.58 -3.17
N THR A 259 0.71 -9.97 -4.46
CA THR A 259 1.39 -11.21 -4.83
C THR A 259 2.86 -11.16 -4.46
N GLY A 260 3.54 -10.05 -4.74
CA GLY A 260 4.95 -9.84 -4.39
C GLY A 260 5.17 -9.89 -2.88
N THR A 261 4.35 -9.18 -2.13
CA THR A 261 4.42 -9.12 -0.67
C THR A 261 4.16 -10.49 -0.03
N LEU A 262 3.08 -11.17 -0.44
CA LEU A 262 2.75 -12.49 0.11
C LEU A 262 3.86 -13.51 -0.16
N LEU A 263 4.42 -13.56 -1.38
CA LEU A 263 5.52 -14.46 -1.70
C LEU A 263 6.79 -14.13 -0.90
N GLY A 264 7.11 -12.84 -0.75
CA GLY A 264 8.24 -12.38 0.05
C GLY A 264 8.13 -12.76 1.52
N VAL A 265 6.94 -12.56 2.11
CA VAL A 265 6.67 -12.94 3.51
C VAL A 265 6.64 -14.46 3.66
N ALA A 266 6.01 -15.20 2.73
CA ALA A 266 5.94 -16.67 2.76
C ALA A 266 7.33 -17.32 2.79
N SER A 267 8.25 -16.80 1.96
CA SER A 267 9.63 -17.28 1.93
C SER A 267 10.33 -17.12 3.28
N ARG A 268 10.14 -15.96 3.94
CA ARG A 268 10.74 -15.69 5.26
C ARG A 268 10.05 -16.45 6.40
N ALA A 269 8.73 -16.66 6.29
CA ALA A 269 7.94 -17.37 7.29
C ALA A 269 8.10 -18.90 7.22
N GLY A 270 8.81 -19.43 6.21
CA GLY A 270 8.96 -20.86 5.99
C GLY A 270 7.67 -21.55 5.51
N LEU A 271 6.79 -20.80 4.82
CA LEU A 271 5.54 -21.29 4.24
C LEU A 271 5.74 -21.87 2.83
N VAL A 272 6.95 -21.85 2.30
CA VAL A 272 7.35 -22.40 1.01
C VAL A 272 7.89 -23.82 1.24
N ASP A 273 7.33 -24.82 0.54
CA ASP A 273 7.82 -26.19 0.60
C ASP A 273 9.07 -26.41 -0.29
N LYS A 274 9.62 -27.61 -0.28
CA LYS A 274 10.82 -27.98 -1.05
C LYS A 274 10.60 -27.94 -2.58
N ASP A 275 9.34 -28.04 -3.00
CA ASP A 275 8.94 -28.03 -4.41
C ASP A 275 8.57 -26.61 -4.88
N GLY A 276 8.70 -25.61 -4.00
CA GLY A 276 8.40 -24.21 -4.29
C GLY A 276 6.92 -23.83 -4.16
N ASN A 277 6.06 -24.75 -3.67
CA ASN A 277 4.66 -24.43 -3.44
C ASN A 277 4.48 -23.64 -2.14
N VAL A 278 3.57 -22.69 -2.16
CA VAL A 278 3.28 -21.83 -1.00
C VAL A 278 2.01 -22.28 -0.31
N SER A 279 2.14 -22.65 0.97
CA SER A 279 1.03 -23.15 1.76
C SER A 279 -0.10 -22.12 1.90
N ASN A 280 -1.34 -22.50 1.60
CA ASN A 280 -2.54 -21.67 1.72
C ASN A 280 -2.51 -20.31 0.95
N LEU A 281 -1.67 -20.16 -0.07
CA LEU A 281 -1.58 -18.93 -0.86
C LEU A 281 -2.94 -18.50 -1.46
N ASP A 282 -3.71 -19.48 -1.96
CA ASP A 282 -5.04 -19.20 -2.52
C ASP A 282 -6.01 -18.64 -1.48
N LYS A 283 -5.90 -19.08 -0.23
CA LYS A 283 -6.72 -18.53 0.86
C LYS A 283 -6.28 -17.11 1.21
N ALA A 284 -4.97 -16.85 1.28
CA ALA A 284 -4.44 -15.52 1.56
C ALA A 284 -4.88 -14.51 0.50
N LEU A 285 -4.83 -14.88 -0.78
CA LEU A 285 -5.28 -14.03 -1.90
C LEU A 285 -6.79 -13.76 -1.90
N LYS A 286 -7.60 -14.76 -1.53
CA LYS A 286 -9.05 -14.57 -1.36
C LYS A 286 -9.36 -13.63 -0.23
N VAL A 287 -8.63 -13.70 0.88
CA VAL A 287 -8.78 -12.78 1.99
C VAL A 287 -8.38 -11.36 1.59
N ASP A 288 -7.23 -11.19 0.94
CA ASP A 288 -6.73 -9.88 0.51
C ASP A 288 -7.71 -9.20 -0.46
N SER A 289 -8.18 -9.91 -1.49
CA SER A 289 -9.17 -9.38 -2.42
C SER A 289 -10.53 -9.06 -1.76
N SER A 290 -10.97 -9.90 -0.82
CA SER A 290 -12.17 -9.62 -0.02
C SER A 290 -12.00 -8.41 0.89
N ALA A 291 -10.79 -8.22 1.46
CA ALA A 291 -10.46 -7.07 2.29
C ALA A 291 -10.51 -5.76 1.49
N SER A 292 -10.05 -5.77 0.22
CA SER A 292 -10.19 -4.63 -0.68
C SER A 292 -11.65 -4.25 -0.93
N ILE A 293 -12.55 -5.22 -1.11
CA ILE A 293 -14.00 -4.99 -1.25
C ILE A 293 -14.56 -4.40 0.04
N LEU A 294 -14.30 -5.05 1.18
CA LEU A 294 -14.84 -4.64 2.48
C LEU A 294 -14.33 -3.25 2.90
N GLY A 295 -13.09 -2.91 2.58
CA GLY A 295 -12.50 -1.60 2.87
C GLY A 295 -13.29 -0.45 2.26
N THR A 296 -13.86 -0.63 1.06
CA THR A 296 -14.63 0.43 0.40
C THR A 296 -15.91 0.80 1.15
N PHE A 297 -16.53 -0.15 1.85
CA PHE A 297 -17.71 0.13 2.68
C PHE A 297 -17.39 1.06 3.85
N PHE A 298 -16.14 1.05 4.32
CA PHE A 298 -15.65 1.94 5.37
C PHE A 298 -15.00 3.23 4.83
N GLY A 299 -15.06 3.45 3.52
CA GLY A 299 -14.45 4.62 2.88
C GLY A 299 -12.94 4.51 2.68
N CYS A 300 -12.38 3.31 2.57
CA CYS A 300 -10.95 3.10 2.37
C CYS A 300 -10.60 2.82 0.89
N SER A 301 -9.41 3.24 0.49
CA SER A 301 -8.73 2.76 -0.71
C SER A 301 -8.49 1.24 -0.62
N PRO A 302 -8.01 0.57 -1.70
CA PRO A 302 -7.81 -0.87 -1.67
C PRO A 302 -6.95 -1.30 -0.47
N VAL A 303 -7.46 -2.28 0.29
CA VAL A 303 -6.73 -2.91 1.40
C VAL A 303 -5.82 -3.98 0.81
N THR A 304 -4.55 -3.99 1.19
CA THR A 304 -3.53 -4.91 0.66
C THR A 304 -2.63 -5.45 1.76
N SER A 305 -1.90 -6.52 1.45
CA SER A 305 -0.90 -7.13 2.33
C SER A 305 0.35 -6.24 2.45
N TYR A 306 0.88 -6.10 3.66
CA TYR A 306 2.01 -5.21 3.97
C TYR A 306 3.32 -5.96 4.08
N VAL A 307 4.36 -5.46 3.38
CA VAL A 307 5.73 -6.02 3.40
C VAL A 307 6.38 -5.90 4.79
N GLU A 308 5.96 -4.93 5.59
CA GLU A 308 6.35 -4.73 6.99
C GLU A 308 6.03 -5.95 7.87
N SER A 309 5.12 -6.82 7.44
CA SER A 309 4.86 -8.11 8.08
C SER A 309 6.12 -8.98 8.21
N SER A 310 7.10 -8.76 7.34
CA SER A 310 8.41 -9.40 7.41
C SER A 310 9.11 -9.16 8.75
N ALA A 311 8.94 -7.98 9.36
CA ALA A 311 9.54 -7.69 10.68
C ALA A 311 8.95 -8.57 11.79
N GLY A 312 7.64 -8.83 11.77
CA GLY A 312 7.01 -9.75 12.69
C GLY A 312 7.42 -11.20 12.45
N VAL A 313 7.59 -11.60 11.20
CA VAL A 313 8.11 -12.93 10.84
C VAL A 313 9.54 -13.10 11.35
N GLU A 314 10.39 -12.11 11.19
CA GLU A 314 11.76 -12.09 11.73
C GLU A 314 11.76 -12.13 13.28
N ALA A 315 10.77 -11.52 13.94
CA ALA A 315 10.54 -11.63 15.38
C ALA A 315 10.00 -13.02 15.81
N GLY A 316 9.68 -13.87 14.84
CA GLY A 316 9.31 -15.27 15.03
C GLY A 316 7.85 -15.61 14.80
N GLY A 317 7.07 -14.73 14.16
CA GLY A 317 5.72 -15.00 13.71
C GLY A 317 5.69 -16.04 12.58
N LYS A 318 4.84 -17.05 12.71
CA LYS A 318 4.73 -18.15 11.78
C LYS A 318 3.29 -18.50 11.43
N THR A 319 2.34 -18.01 12.19
CA THR A 319 0.94 -18.41 12.10
C THR A 319 0.01 -17.21 12.04
N GLY A 320 -1.26 -17.46 11.74
CA GLY A 320 -2.29 -16.45 11.71
C GLY A 320 -2.55 -15.75 13.05
N LEU A 321 -2.07 -16.28 14.17
CA LEU A 321 -2.19 -15.61 15.47
C LEU A 321 -1.43 -14.28 15.49
N THR A 322 -0.32 -14.18 14.77
CA THR A 322 0.41 -12.93 14.51
C THR A 322 -0.54 -11.90 13.87
N SER A 323 -1.24 -12.27 12.79
CA SER A 323 -2.16 -11.37 12.09
C SER A 323 -3.39 -11.00 12.94
N VAL A 324 -3.96 -11.95 13.69
CA VAL A 324 -5.05 -11.67 14.64
C VAL A 324 -4.62 -10.64 15.69
N THR A 325 -3.38 -10.73 16.17
CA THR A 325 -2.83 -9.74 17.12
C THR A 325 -2.77 -8.36 16.49
N VAL A 326 -2.29 -8.26 15.23
CA VAL A 326 -2.29 -7.00 14.47
C VAL A 326 -3.69 -6.43 14.35
N GLY A 327 -4.67 -7.25 13.95
CA GLY A 327 -6.07 -6.83 13.80
C GLY A 327 -6.67 -6.29 15.10
N PHE A 328 -6.39 -6.95 16.23
CA PHE A 328 -6.82 -6.48 17.53
C PHE A 328 -6.19 -5.13 17.93
N LEU A 329 -4.91 -4.93 17.63
CA LEU A 329 -4.23 -3.67 17.90
C LEU A 329 -4.76 -2.53 17.02
N PHE A 330 -5.09 -2.77 15.75
CA PHE A 330 -5.79 -1.78 14.92
C PHE A 330 -7.17 -1.43 15.47
N LEU A 331 -7.92 -2.40 15.99
CA LEU A 331 -9.21 -2.14 16.63
C LEU A 331 -9.05 -1.24 17.86
N LEU A 332 -8.04 -1.48 18.70
CA LEU A 332 -7.74 -0.62 19.84
C LEU A 332 -7.30 0.79 19.41
N SER A 333 -6.68 0.92 18.25
CA SER A 333 -6.19 2.20 17.74
C SER A 333 -7.29 3.21 17.46
N ILE A 334 -8.55 2.77 17.30
CA ILE A 334 -9.71 3.66 17.06
C ILE A 334 -9.86 4.73 18.16
N PHE A 335 -9.45 4.42 19.39
CA PHE A 335 -9.54 5.35 20.51
C PHE A 335 -8.42 6.41 20.52
N PHE A 336 -7.41 6.30 19.66
CA PHE A 336 -6.30 7.25 19.57
C PHE A 336 -6.54 8.32 18.49
N SER A 337 -7.79 8.63 18.19
CA SER A 337 -8.16 9.64 17.18
C SER A 337 -7.59 11.05 17.45
N PRO A 338 -7.52 11.58 18.70
CA PRO A 338 -6.91 12.89 18.93
C PRO A 338 -5.42 12.90 18.62
N LEU A 339 -4.72 11.81 18.97
CA LEU A 339 -3.31 11.64 18.63
C LEU A 339 -3.11 11.65 17.10
N ALA A 340 -3.98 10.95 16.36
CA ALA A 340 -3.90 10.91 14.91
C ALA A 340 -4.19 12.28 14.27
N ALA A 341 -5.12 13.05 14.83
CA ALA A 341 -5.46 14.39 14.34
C ALA A 341 -4.33 15.41 14.59
N MET A 342 -3.51 15.19 15.62
CA MET A 342 -2.36 16.07 15.92
C MET A 342 -1.15 15.85 15.00
N VAL A 343 -1.02 14.69 14.35
CA VAL A 343 0.14 14.39 13.51
C VAL A 343 0.10 15.27 12.26
N PRO A 344 1.03 16.23 12.07
CA PRO A 344 1.01 17.11 10.91
C PRO A 344 1.56 16.39 9.66
N ALA A 345 1.20 16.88 8.46
CA ALA A 345 1.61 16.26 7.19
C ALA A 345 3.15 16.19 7.02
N TYR A 346 3.88 17.20 7.49
CA TYR A 346 5.34 17.17 7.46
C TYR A 346 5.97 16.12 8.39
N ALA A 347 5.25 15.63 9.41
CA ALA A 347 5.73 14.52 10.25
C ALA A 347 5.60 13.18 9.55
N THR A 348 4.58 12.99 8.71
CA THR A 348 4.39 11.75 7.93
C THR A 348 5.20 11.71 6.65
N SER A 349 5.69 12.85 6.16
CA SER A 349 6.47 12.94 4.92
C SER A 349 7.71 12.04 4.93
N GLY A 350 8.46 12.03 6.04
CA GLY A 350 9.63 11.16 6.21
C GLY A 350 9.29 9.67 6.13
N ALA A 351 8.11 9.28 6.62
CA ALA A 351 7.61 7.91 6.48
C ALA A 351 7.35 7.55 5.02
N LEU A 352 6.68 8.44 4.26
CA LEU A 352 6.41 8.24 2.84
C LEU A 352 7.70 8.10 2.02
N ILE A 353 8.70 8.96 2.26
CA ILE A 353 10.00 8.89 1.59
C ILE A 353 10.71 7.56 1.92
N TYR A 354 10.69 7.14 3.19
CA TYR A 354 11.33 5.88 3.59
C TYR A 354 10.66 4.66 2.96
N VAL A 355 9.33 4.62 2.95
CA VAL A 355 8.58 3.53 2.30
C VAL A 355 8.82 3.49 0.80
N ALA A 356 8.94 4.65 0.16
CA ALA A 356 9.33 4.72 -1.26
C ALA A 356 10.66 4.00 -1.51
N ILE A 357 11.65 4.19 -0.65
CA ILE A 357 12.95 3.51 -0.75
C ILE A 357 12.79 1.99 -0.61
N LEU A 358 11.94 1.53 0.31
CA LEU A 358 11.66 0.10 0.44
C LEU A 358 11.01 -0.50 -0.82
N MET A 359 10.08 0.21 -1.45
CA MET A 359 9.44 -0.23 -2.69
C MET A 359 10.40 -0.19 -3.89
N LEU A 360 11.31 0.77 -3.94
CA LEU A 360 12.34 0.87 -4.97
C LEU A 360 13.37 -0.27 -4.90
N SER A 361 13.53 -0.93 -3.76
CA SER A 361 14.46 -2.08 -3.64
C SER A 361 14.15 -3.21 -4.62
N GLY A 362 12.89 -3.34 -5.06
CA GLY A 362 12.51 -4.29 -6.10
C GLY A 362 13.25 -4.12 -7.43
N MET A 363 13.78 -2.92 -7.72
CA MET A 363 14.52 -2.62 -8.95
C MET A 363 15.82 -3.45 -9.09
N GLU A 364 16.37 -3.99 -8.01
CA GLU A 364 17.53 -4.90 -8.07
C GLU A 364 17.27 -6.14 -8.93
N ASN A 365 15.99 -6.56 -9.03
CA ASN A 365 15.56 -7.72 -9.79
C ASN A 365 15.24 -7.41 -11.26
N LEU A 366 15.41 -6.16 -11.72
CA LEU A 366 15.26 -5.79 -13.13
C LEU A 366 16.35 -6.43 -13.98
N ASN A 367 15.97 -6.91 -15.16
CA ASN A 367 16.96 -7.38 -16.14
C ASN A 367 17.57 -6.19 -16.89
N TRP A 368 18.67 -5.66 -16.40
CA TRP A 368 19.40 -4.52 -16.97
C TRP A 368 20.09 -4.83 -18.30
N LYS A 369 20.25 -6.12 -18.67
CA LYS A 369 21.00 -6.52 -19.87
C LYS A 369 20.16 -6.42 -21.15
N LYS A 370 18.83 -6.53 -21.05
CA LYS A 370 17.97 -6.58 -22.21
C LYS A 370 17.19 -5.26 -22.37
N LEU A 371 17.67 -4.40 -23.25
CA LEU A 371 17.16 -3.04 -23.42
C LEU A 371 15.67 -3.00 -23.82
N SER A 372 15.20 -3.94 -24.65
CA SER A 372 13.78 -4.03 -25.05
C SER A 372 12.81 -4.35 -23.91
N ASP A 373 13.31 -4.88 -22.79
CA ASP A 373 12.52 -5.16 -21.58
C ASP A 373 12.75 -4.09 -20.51
N LEU A 374 13.95 -3.47 -20.51
CA LEU A 374 14.35 -2.47 -19.53
C LEU A 374 13.73 -1.09 -19.80
N LEU A 375 13.79 -0.62 -21.06
CA LEU A 375 13.25 0.72 -21.40
C LEU A 375 11.79 0.91 -21.04
N PRO A 376 10.86 -0.04 -21.37
CA PRO A 376 9.48 0.07 -20.94
C PRO A 376 9.31 0.11 -19.42
N ALA A 377 10.12 -0.66 -18.69
CA ALA A 377 10.11 -0.66 -17.23
C ALA A 377 10.54 0.71 -16.66
N LEU A 378 11.60 1.29 -17.19
CA LEU A 378 12.05 2.63 -16.77
C LEU A 378 11.02 3.72 -17.11
N ILE A 379 10.32 3.61 -18.24
CA ILE A 379 9.23 4.51 -18.60
C ILE A 379 8.13 4.44 -17.55
N ILE A 380 7.69 3.25 -17.13
CA ILE A 380 6.70 3.11 -16.05
C ILE A 380 7.19 3.81 -14.77
N ILE A 381 8.41 3.49 -14.32
CA ILE A 381 8.95 3.99 -13.06
C ILE A 381 9.00 5.52 -13.04
N VAL A 382 9.42 6.13 -14.15
CA VAL A 382 9.60 7.58 -14.24
C VAL A 382 8.28 8.30 -14.52
N MET A 383 7.43 7.74 -15.39
CA MET A 383 6.21 8.44 -15.80
C MET A 383 5.13 8.44 -14.74
N ILE A 384 5.02 7.42 -13.90
CA ILE A 384 4.04 7.41 -12.79
C ILE A 384 4.15 8.68 -11.92
N PRO A 385 5.30 9.01 -11.31
CA PRO A 385 5.41 10.21 -10.50
C PRO A 385 5.35 11.52 -11.31
N LEU A 386 5.87 11.55 -12.55
CA LEU A 386 5.88 12.77 -13.34
C LEU A 386 4.50 13.15 -13.87
N THR A 387 3.63 12.17 -14.16
CA THR A 387 2.25 12.41 -14.59
C THR A 387 1.27 12.48 -13.41
N PHE A 388 1.71 12.16 -12.18
CA PHE A 388 0.83 11.93 -11.04
C PHE A 388 -0.27 10.89 -11.34
N SER A 389 -0.01 9.96 -12.25
CA SER A 389 -0.99 8.98 -12.72
C SER A 389 -0.35 7.60 -12.90
N ILE A 390 -0.81 6.65 -12.10
CA ILE A 390 -0.42 5.24 -12.24
C ILE A 390 -0.90 4.70 -13.61
N ALA A 391 -2.12 5.06 -14.01
CA ALA A 391 -2.70 4.62 -15.28
C ALA A 391 -1.87 5.09 -16.48
N ASP A 392 -1.45 6.36 -16.50
CA ASP A 392 -0.67 6.92 -17.62
C ASP A 392 0.74 6.29 -17.69
N GLY A 393 1.38 6.12 -16.53
CA GLY A 393 2.69 5.47 -16.47
C GLY A 393 2.65 4.03 -16.98
N ILE A 394 1.63 3.27 -16.59
CA ILE A 394 1.41 1.89 -17.07
C ILE A 394 1.10 1.91 -18.58
N ALA A 395 0.21 2.77 -19.04
CA ALA A 395 -0.15 2.91 -20.48
C ALA A 395 1.09 3.15 -21.35
N LEU A 396 1.90 4.14 -20.99
CA LEU A 396 3.11 4.48 -21.72
C LEU A 396 4.14 3.35 -21.71
N GLY A 397 4.27 2.65 -20.57
CA GLY A 397 5.16 1.52 -20.46
C GLY A 397 4.75 0.34 -21.35
N PHE A 398 3.48 -0.04 -21.32
CA PHE A 398 2.98 -1.13 -22.19
C PHE A 398 3.03 -0.78 -23.67
N LEU A 399 2.68 0.47 -24.03
CA LEU A 399 2.80 0.95 -25.40
C LEU A 399 4.26 0.87 -25.89
N SER A 400 5.20 1.35 -25.08
CA SER A 400 6.63 1.28 -25.41
C SER A 400 7.13 -0.17 -25.49
N TYR A 401 6.65 -1.06 -24.60
CA TYR A 401 6.99 -2.48 -24.62
C TYR A 401 6.57 -3.13 -25.96
N ILE A 402 5.33 -2.93 -26.37
CA ILE A 402 4.83 -3.48 -27.66
C ILE A 402 5.61 -2.89 -28.83
N THR A 403 5.78 -1.56 -28.84
CA THR A 403 6.51 -0.89 -29.93
C THR A 403 7.94 -1.42 -30.08
N LEU A 404 8.66 -1.58 -28.96
CA LEU A 404 10.03 -2.09 -28.99
C LEU A 404 10.10 -3.57 -29.38
N LYS A 405 9.16 -4.40 -28.92
CA LYS A 405 9.10 -5.81 -29.30
C LYS A 405 8.79 -6.03 -30.77
N VAL A 406 7.84 -5.25 -31.31
CA VAL A 406 7.53 -5.28 -32.73
C VAL A 406 8.71 -4.78 -33.57
N GLY A 407 9.30 -3.62 -33.19
CA GLY A 407 10.43 -3.02 -33.90
C GLY A 407 11.72 -3.85 -33.86
N SER A 408 11.91 -4.66 -32.82
CA SER A 408 13.06 -5.59 -32.70
C SER A 408 12.81 -6.96 -33.34
N GLY A 409 11.67 -7.19 -33.97
CA GLY A 409 11.32 -8.51 -34.57
C GLY A 409 10.95 -9.57 -33.53
N GLU A 410 10.73 -9.19 -32.26
CA GLU A 410 10.35 -10.11 -31.19
C GLU A 410 8.83 -10.25 -31.02
N PHE A 411 8.04 -10.09 -32.09
CA PHE A 411 6.58 -10.12 -32.07
C PHE A 411 6.01 -11.36 -31.34
N ASN A 412 6.60 -12.54 -31.58
CA ASN A 412 6.18 -13.81 -30.98
C ASN A 412 6.37 -13.87 -29.44
N LYS A 413 7.10 -12.93 -28.85
CA LYS A 413 7.31 -12.82 -27.40
C LYS A 413 6.28 -11.94 -26.69
N ILE A 414 5.41 -11.27 -27.45
CA ILE A 414 4.34 -10.46 -26.90
C ILE A 414 3.18 -11.37 -26.52
N THR A 415 2.87 -11.41 -25.25
CA THR A 415 1.78 -12.20 -24.71
C THR A 415 0.41 -11.61 -25.04
N SER A 416 -0.63 -12.44 -25.11
CA SER A 416 -2.01 -11.97 -25.30
C SER A 416 -2.46 -10.98 -24.22
N GLY A 417 -2.00 -11.17 -22.97
CA GLY A 417 -2.30 -10.24 -21.89
C GLY A 417 -1.62 -8.88 -22.06
N ALA A 418 -0.38 -8.82 -22.58
CA ALA A 418 0.27 -7.55 -22.87
C ALA A 418 -0.48 -6.74 -23.95
N TRP A 419 -0.99 -7.40 -25.01
CA TRP A 419 -1.85 -6.78 -26.02
C TRP A 419 -3.16 -6.28 -25.40
N PHE A 420 -3.83 -7.14 -24.62
CA PHE A 420 -5.08 -6.77 -23.95
C PHE A 420 -4.91 -5.53 -23.07
N LEU A 421 -3.86 -5.50 -22.24
CA LEU A 421 -3.60 -4.38 -21.36
C LEU A 421 -3.29 -3.09 -22.12
N THR A 422 -2.49 -3.17 -23.16
CA THR A 422 -2.21 -1.99 -23.99
C THR A 422 -3.50 -1.42 -24.60
N LEU A 423 -4.38 -2.29 -25.11
CA LEU A 423 -5.68 -1.84 -25.63
C LEU A 423 -6.52 -1.18 -24.53
N VAL A 424 -6.63 -1.79 -23.35
CA VAL A 424 -7.39 -1.22 -22.23
C VAL A 424 -6.87 0.15 -21.81
N PHE A 425 -5.56 0.32 -21.72
CA PHE A 425 -4.98 1.61 -21.33
C PHE A 425 -4.97 2.67 -22.45
N LEU A 426 -5.16 2.28 -23.70
CA LEU A 426 -5.33 3.21 -24.82
C LEU A 426 -6.77 3.72 -24.99
N THR A 427 -7.76 3.16 -24.29
CA THR A 427 -9.16 3.63 -24.32
C THR A 427 -9.43 4.83 -23.43
N LYS A 428 -8.40 5.37 -22.79
CA LYS A 428 -8.46 6.53 -21.90
C LYS A 428 -8.66 7.85 -22.64
#